data_80079e1d6dee5696fefb9d40fae62181
#
_entry.id   80079e1d6dee5696fefb9d40fae62181
#
_cell.length_a   1.000
_cell.length_b   1.000
_cell.length_c   1.000
_cell.angle_alpha   90.00
_cell.angle_beta   90.00
_cell.angle_gamma   90.00
#
_symmetry.space_group_name_H-M   'P 1'
#
loop_
_entity.id
_entity.type
_entity.pdbx_description
1 polymer ?
#
loop_
_entity_poly.entity_id
_entity_poly.type
_entity_poly.pdbx_seq_one_letter_code
_entity_poly.pdbx_strand_id
1 'polypeptide(L)'
;MQLIRVHDKQFEPYLTSEEIALRIKMVAQQINADYAGKKPLFIAILNGSFMFASDLFKEITIDAEICFIKLASYKGSKSTGHVITAIGLDMDIIGREV
;
A
#
# COMPACT_ATOMS: atom_id res chain seq x y z
N MET A 1 -25.66 11.95 8.81
CA MET A 1 -24.49 11.11 9.12
C MET A 1 -24.96 9.74 9.55
N GLN A 2 -24.33 8.72 9.00
CA GLN A 2 -24.72 7.34 9.26
C GLN A 2 -23.94 6.79 10.43
N LEU A 3 -24.64 6.27 11.45
CA LEU A 3 -24.01 5.63 12.60
C LEU A 3 -23.86 4.14 12.33
N ILE A 4 -22.74 3.60 12.71
CA ILE A 4 -22.44 2.18 12.56
C ILE A 4 -22.38 1.58 13.96
N ARG A 5 -23.17 0.52 14.18
CA ARG A 5 -23.18 -0.16 15.46
C ARG A 5 -22.40 -1.47 15.36
N VAL A 6 -21.44 -1.64 16.25
CA VAL A 6 -20.68 -2.87 16.39
C VAL A 6 -20.81 -3.32 17.84
N HIS A 7 -21.46 -4.47 18.07
CA HIS A 7 -21.79 -4.96 19.39
C HIS A 7 -22.64 -3.93 20.15
N ASP A 8 -22.18 -3.47 21.32
CA ASP A 8 -22.86 -2.47 22.13
C ASP A 8 -22.38 -1.06 21.90
N LYS A 9 -21.50 -0.84 20.92
CA LYS A 9 -20.90 0.46 20.64
C LYS A 9 -21.36 1.00 19.31
N GLN A 10 -21.54 2.30 19.26
CA GLN A 10 -21.88 3.01 18.06
C GLN A 10 -20.66 3.77 17.57
N PHE A 11 -20.44 3.76 16.26
CA PHE A 11 -19.31 4.42 15.63
C PHE A 11 -19.82 5.37 14.57
N GLU A 12 -19.16 6.50 14.44
CA GLU A 12 -19.37 7.42 13.34
C GLU A 12 -18.28 7.20 12.29
N PRO A 13 -18.60 7.26 10.99
CA PRO A 13 -17.54 7.27 9.99
C PRO A 13 -16.66 8.51 10.17
N TYR A 14 -15.36 8.28 10.30
CA TYR A 14 -14.39 9.38 10.35
C TYR A 14 -14.04 9.86 8.95
N LEU A 15 -13.80 8.91 8.05
CA LEU A 15 -13.56 9.19 6.64
C LEU A 15 -14.55 8.37 5.83
N THR A 16 -15.20 9.02 4.87
CA THR A 16 -16.11 8.33 3.96
C THR A 16 -15.35 7.67 2.83
N SER A 17 -15.98 6.69 2.18
CA SER A 17 -15.39 6.04 1.02
C SER A 17 -15.16 7.04 -0.12
N GLU A 18 -16.02 8.02 -0.27
CA GLU A 18 -15.87 9.06 -1.27
C GLU A 18 -14.67 9.96 -0.99
N GLU A 19 -14.45 10.30 0.27
CA GLU A 19 -13.28 11.09 0.66
C GLU A 19 -11.98 10.32 0.42
N ILE A 20 -11.98 9.04 0.77
CA ILE A 20 -10.81 8.18 0.56
C ILE A 20 -10.52 8.06 -0.93
N ALA A 21 -11.56 7.83 -1.74
CA ALA A 21 -11.39 7.72 -3.19
C ALA A 21 -10.80 9.00 -3.80
N LEU A 22 -11.29 10.15 -3.34
CA LEU A 22 -10.78 11.43 -3.82
C LEU A 22 -9.30 11.62 -3.46
N ARG A 23 -8.93 11.27 -2.24
CA ARG A 23 -7.54 11.42 -1.80
C ARG A 23 -6.62 10.46 -2.53
N ILE A 24 -7.09 9.26 -2.83
CA ILE A 24 -6.33 8.30 -3.64
C ILE A 24 -6.07 8.88 -5.03
N LYS A 25 -7.07 9.49 -5.65
CA LYS A 25 -6.88 10.16 -6.95
C LYS A 25 -5.86 11.28 -6.88
N MET A 26 -5.89 12.05 -5.81
CA MET A 26 -4.93 13.14 -5.62
C MET A 26 -3.51 12.62 -5.48
N VAL A 27 -3.33 11.56 -4.70
CA VAL A 27 -2.01 10.94 -4.55
C VAL A 27 -1.54 10.37 -5.89
N ALA A 28 -2.42 9.70 -6.60
CA ALA A 28 -2.08 9.14 -7.90
C ALA A 28 -1.69 10.22 -8.92
N GLN A 29 -2.40 11.34 -8.93
CA GLN A 29 -2.06 12.46 -9.80
C GLN A 29 -0.65 12.99 -9.50
N GLN A 30 -0.31 13.07 -8.23
CA GLN A 30 1.02 13.52 -7.82
C GLN A 30 2.09 12.53 -8.30
N ILE A 31 1.84 11.25 -8.13
CA ILE A 31 2.77 10.20 -8.58
C ILE A 31 2.91 10.23 -10.11
N ASN A 32 1.80 10.34 -10.83
CA ASN A 32 1.83 10.39 -12.28
C ASN A 32 2.68 11.58 -12.77
N ALA A 33 2.59 12.71 -12.09
CA ALA A 33 3.38 13.88 -12.46
C ALA A 33 4.86 13.69 -12.09
N ASP A 34 5.14 13.21 -10.89
CA ASP A 34 6.50 13.11 -10.37
C ASP A 34 7.32 12.02 -11.07
N TYR A 35 6.66 10.97 -11.52
CA TYR A 35 7.35 9.82 -12.10
C TYR A 35 7.06 9.62 -13.59
N ALA A 36 6.55 10.62 -14.25
CA ALA A 36 6.31 10.56 -15.69
C ALA A 36 7.62 10.21 -16.42
N GLY A 37 7.58 9.18 -17.25
CA GLY A 37 8.73 8.74 -18.02
C GLY A 37 9.74 7.89 -17.26
N LYS A 38 9.50 7.59 -15.99
CA LYS A 38 10.47 6.88 -15.15
C LYS A 38 10.16 5.41 -14.91
N LYS A 39 8.96 4.97 -15.21
CA LYS A 39 8.49 3.59 -15.01
C LYS A 39 8.75 3.10 -13.59
N PRO A 40 8.09 3.67 -12.59
CA PRO A 40 8.33 3.28 -11.20
C PRO A 40 7.86 1.87 -10.89
N LEU A 41 8.49 1.26 -9.90
CA LEU A 41 8.06 -0.01 -9.33
C LEU A 41 7.39 0.27 -8.00
N PHE A 42 6.17 -0.20 -7.85
CA PHE A 42 5.44 -0.12 -6.60
C PHE A 42 5.62 -1.43 -5.85
N ILE A 43 5.99 -1.35 -4.59
CA ILE A 43 6.08 -2.52 -3.74
C ILE A 43 5.04 -2.38 -2.63
N ALA A 44 4.04 -3.24 -2.66
CA ALA A 44 2.97 -3.23 -1.67
C ALA A 44 3.24 -4.30 -0.61
N ILE A 45 3.24 -3.89 0.63
CA ILE A 45 3.53 -4.80 1.75
C ILE A 45 2.23 -5.36 2.29
N LEU A 46 2.04 -6.64 2.12
CA LEU A 46 0.82 -7.34 2.54
C LEU A 46 0.83 -7.55 4.06
N ASN A 47 -0.34 -7.68 4.69
CA ASN A 47 -1.64 -7.92 4.03
C ASN A 47 -2.50 -6.65 3.95
N GLY A 48 -2.39 -5.76 4.91
CA GLY A 48 -3.33 -4.65 5.04
C GLY A 48 -3.33 -3.67 3.88
N SER A 49 -2.28 -3.65 3.09
CA SER A 49 -2.13 -2.66 2.04
C SER A 49 -2.82 -3.02 0.73
N PHE A 50 -3.32 -4.26 0.58
CA PHE A 50 -3.65 -4.70 -0.78
C PHE A 50 -4.82 -3.94 -1.40
N MET A 51 -5.84 -3.58 -0.63
CA MET A 51 -6.97 -2.84 -1.18
C MET A 51 -6.57 -1.41 -1.54
N PHE A 52 -5.81 -0.76 -0.68
CA PHE A 52 -5.31 0.58 -0.97
C PHE A 52 -4.40 0.56 -2.20
N ALA A 53 -3.48 -0.39 -2.27
CA ALA A 53 -2.55 -0.49 -3.39
C ALA A 53 -3.30 -0.73 -4.70
N SER A 54 -4.32 -1.58 -4.66
CA SER A 54 -5.14 -1.87 -5.83
C SER A 54 -5.88 -0.62 -6.30
N ASP A 55 -6.52 0.10 -5.38
CA ASP A 55 -7.27 1.30 -5.72
C ASP A 55 -6.34 2.41 -6.24
N LEU A 56 -5.17 2.56 -5.62
CA LEU A 56 -4.19 3.54 -6.07
C LEU A 56 -3.67 3.19 -7.46
N PHE A 57 -3.30 1.94 -7.68
CA PHE A 57 -2.69 1.53 -8.95
C PHE A 57 -3.65 1.68 -10.12
N LYS A 58 -4.95 1.54 -9.87
CA LYS A 58 -5.96 1.78 -10.93
C LYS A 58 -5.95 3.23 -11.42
N GLU A 59 -5.52 4.15 -10.59
CA GLU A 59 -5.47 5.57 -10.95
C GLU A 59 -4.10 5.99 -11.51
N ILE A 60 -3.15 5.08 -11.56
CA ILE A 60 -1.83 5.35 -12.14
C ILE A 60 -1.95 5.24 -13.66
N THR A 61 -1.60 6.32 -14.34
CA THR A 61 -1.73 6.42 -15.79
C THR A 61 -0.39 6.31 -16.53
N ILE A 62 0.71 6.40 -15.79
CA ILE A 62 2.04 6.26 -16.37
C ILE A 62 2.42 4.77 -16.44
N ASP A 63 3.45 4.48 -17.22
CA ASP A 63 3.99 3.14 -17.29
C ASP A 63 4.62 2.79 -15.93
N ALA A 64 4.17 1.69 -15.32
CA ALA A 64 4.58 1.32 -13.97
C ALA A 64 4.37 -0.17 -13.75
N GLU A 65 5.08 -0.70 -12.76
CA GLU A 65 4.91 -2.09 -12.33
C GLU A 65 4.55 -2.11 -10.85
N ILE A 66 3.90 -3.19 -10.43
CA ILE A 66 3.58 -3.41 -9.03
C ILE A 66 3.92 -4.84 -8.65
N CYS A 67 4.49 -5.01 -7.48
CA CYS A 67 4.66 -6.33 -6.89
C CYS A 67 4.25 -6.28 -5.43
N PHE A 68 3.96 -7.46 -4.89
CA PHE A 68 3.51 -7.58 -3.52
C PHE A 68 4.51 -8.41 -2.75
N ILE A 69 4.86 -7.95 -1.55
CA ILE A 69 5.73 -8.71 -0.67
C ILE A 69 5.03 -8.90 0.66
N LYS A 70 5.44 -9.93 1.36
CA LYS A 70 4.97 -10.18 2.71
C LYS A 70 6.18 -10.18 3.63
N LEU A 71 6.09 -9.43 4.71
CA LEU A 71 7.12 -9.42 5.73
C LEU A 71 6.72 -10.37 6.83
N ALA A 72 7.62 -11.29 7.15
CA ALA A 72 7.45 -12.22 8.25
C ALA A 72 8.46 -11.88 9.32
N SER A 73 7.98 -11.70 10.55
CA SER A 73 8.86 -11.40 11.66
C SER A 73 9.00 -12.66 12.50
N TYR A 74 10.23 -13.07 12.73
CA TYR A 74 10.53 -14.19 13.58
C TYR A 74 11.05 -13.67 14.91
N LYS A 75 10.47 -14.17 16.00
CA LYS A 75 11.05 -13.96 17.30
C LYS A 75 12.21 -14.92 17.42
N GLY A 76 13.40 -14.42 17.25
CA GLY A 76 14.58 -15.24 17.39
C GLY A 76 14.68 -15.76 18.81
N SER A 77 14.87 -17.04 18.95
CA SER A 77 14.93 -17.67 20.25
C SER A 77 16.14 -17.21 21.07
N LYS A 78 17.15 -16.69 20.42
CA LYS A 78 18.40 -16.32 21.10
C LYS A 78 18.92 -14.96 20.73
N SER A 79 18.38 -14.35 19.70
CA SER A 79 18.81 -13.03 19.33
C SER A 79 17.94 -12.01 20.03
N THR A 80 18.44 -10.82 20.11
CA THR A 80 17.78 -9.74 20.81
C THR A 80 16.68 -9.09 20.02
N GLY A 81 16.43 -9.55 18.82
CA GLY A 81 15.50 -8.85 17.95
C GLY A 81 14.63 -9.77 17.14
N HIS A 82 13.82 -9.15 16.34
CA HIS A 82 12.99 -9.82 15.36
C HIS A 82 13.75 -9.91 14.05
N VAL A 83 13.73 -11.10 13.44
CA VAL A 83 14.21 -11.24 12.08
C VAL A 83 13.04 -10.96 11.16
N ILE A 84 13.20 -10.01 10.27
CA ILE A 84 12.18 -9.67 9.28
C ILE A 84 12.63 -10.22 7.94
N THR A 85 11.80 -11.07 7.36
CA THR A 85 12.07 -11.66 6.06
C THR A 85 11.03 -11.17 5.06
N ALA A 86 11.49 -10.68 3.93
CA ALA A 86 10.62 -10.26 2.84
C ALA A 86 10.38 -11.48 1.93
N ILE A 87 9.11 -11.77 1.68
CA ILE A 87 8.69 -12.89 0.85
C ILE A 87 7.96 -12.31 -0.36
N GLY A 88 8.34 -12.74 -1.55
CA GLY A 88 7.66 -12.34 -2.78
C GLY A 88 8.43 -11.38 -3.65
N LEU A 89 9.54 -10.81 -3.16
CA LEU A 89 10.35 -9.93 -3.97
C LEU A 89 11.37 -10.77 -4.73
N ASP A 90 11.10 -10.98 -6.00
CA ASP A 90 11.90 -11.84 -6.86
C ASP A 90 12.49 -11.09 -8.06
N MET A 91 12.47 -9.78 -8.03
CA MET A 91 13.01 -8.99 -9.12
C MET A 91 14.15 -8.11 -8.64
N ASP A 92 15.04 -7.80 -9.55
CA ASP A 92 16.15 -6.91 -9.28
C ASP A 92 15.66 -5.47 -9.28
N ILE A 93 15.90 -4.76 -8.18
CA ILE A 93 15.48 -3.38 -8.02
C ILE A 93 16.63 -2.38 -8.10
N ILE A 94 17.83 -2.86 -8.40
CA ILE A 94 18.99 -1.98 -8.51
C ILE A 94 18.76 -0.98 -9.64
N GLY A 95 18.91 0.31 -9.32
CA GLY A 95 18.76 1.38 -10.31
C GLY A 95 17.31 1.72 -10.66
N ARG A 96 16.34 1.11 -10.01
CA ARG A 96 14.93 1.40 -10.29
C ARG A 96 14.39 2.46 -9.36
N GLU A 97 13.44 3.23 -9.87
CA GLU A 97 12.61 4.11 -9.03
C GLU A 97 11.58 3.23 -8.30
N VAL A 98 11.61 3.25 -6.97
CA VAL A 98 10.75 2.39 -6.16
C VAL A 98 9.91 3.23 -5.20
#